data_7f5c101fcba399f2fc60931cba3fdad6
#
_entry.id   7f5c101fcba399f2fc60931cba3fdad6
#
_cell.length_a   1.000
_cell.length_b   1.000
_cell.length_c   1.000
_cell.angle_alpha   90.00
_cell.angle_beta   90.00
_cell.angle_gamma   90.00
#
_symmetry.space_group_name_H-M   'P 1'
#
loop_
_entity.id
_entity.type
_entity.pdbx_description
1 polymer ?
#
loop_
_entity_poly.entity_id
_entity_poly.type
_entity_poly.pdbx_seq_one_letter_code
_entity_poly.pdbx_strand_id
1 'polypeptide(L)'
;MIKYIEKYGADWCQPCKQLDKTLQQVTGVDIIKYDIDENEDLASEKGIRNIPVLIYYDENNEEVNRTVGAVPITTINNIINGIL
;
A
#
# COMPACT_ATOMS: atom_id res chain seq x y z
N MET A 1 -8.05 -12.98 -4.90
CA MET A 1 -8.04 -12.60 -3.46
C MET A 1 -6.72 -11.91 -3.15
N ILE A 2 -6.76 -10.86 -2.35
CA ILE A 2 -5.54 -10.15 -2.00
C ILE A 2 -4.74 -10.96 -0.98
N LYS A 3 -3.48 -11.20 -1.30
CA LYS A 3 -2.56 -11.95 -0.44
C LYS A 3 -1.68 -11.00 0.37
N TYR A 4 -1.15 -9.95 -0.26
CA TYR A 4 -0.31 -8.99 0.43
C TYR A 4 -0.43 -7.62 -0.19
N ILE A 5 0.02 -6.62 0.59
CA ILE A 5 0.00 -5.22 0.20
C ILE A 5 1.41 -4.67 0.40
N GLU A 6 1.92 -3.94 -0.60
CA GLU A 6 3.15 -3.16 -0.45
C GLU A 6 2.77 -1.71 -0.21
N LYS A 7 3.36 -1.12 0.83
CA LYS A 7 3.17 0.30 1.13
C LYS A 7 4.48 1.04 0.86
N TYR A 8 4.40 2.05 0.00
CA TYR A 8 5.52 2.93 -0.33
C TYR A 8 5.31 4.28 0.35
N GLY A 9 6.29 4.71 1.14
CA GLY A 9 6.20 5.96 1.89
C GLY A 9 7.57 6.48 2.28
N ALA A 10 7.58 7.45 3.19
CA ALA A 10 8.81 8.05 3.70
C ALA A 10 8.58 8.57 5.12
N ASP A 11 9.65 8.67 5.89
CA ASP A 11 9.57 9.12 7.30
C ASP A 11 9.08 10.56 7.43
N TRP A 12 9.37 11.40 6.44
CA TRP A 12 8.99 12.82 6.45
C TRP A 12 7.56 13.06 5.95
N CYS A 13 6.85 12.04 5.55
CA CYS A 13 5.54 12.14 4.91
C CYS A 13 4.43 11.97 5.96
N GLN A 14 3.71 13.03 6.28
CA GLN A 14 2.62 12.98 7.26
C GLN A 14 1.46 12.06 6.82
N PRO A 15 0.97 12.14 5.58
CA PRO A 15 -0.08 11.20 5.15
C PRO A 15 0.37 9.73 5.22
N CYS A 16 1.67 9.46 5.03
CA CYS A 16 2.20 8.10 5.18
C CYS A 16 2.05 7.61 6.62
N LYS A 17 2.34 8.47 7.58
CA LYS A 17 2.19 8.14 9.01
C LYS A 17 0.73 7.91 9.37
N GLN A 18 -0.16 8.70 8.80
CA GLN A 18 -1.59 8.54 9.01
C GLN A 18 -2.07 7.20 8.45
N LEU A 19 -1.60 6.85 7.26
CA LEU A 19 -1.94 5.57 6.65
C LEU A 19 -1.40 4.40 7.47
N ASP A 20 -0.22 4.53 8.07
CA ASP A 20 0.32 3.48 8.94
C ASP A 20 -0.63 3.16 10.09
N LYS A 21 -1.26 4.16 10.68
CA LYS A 21 -2.25 3.93 11.74
C LYS A 21 -3.46 3.16 11.21
N THR A 22 -3.92 3.53 10.03
CA THR A 22 -5.04 2.84 9.37
C THR A 22 -4.68 1.38 9.09
N LEU A 23 -3.45 1.12 8.62
CA LEU A 23 -3.00 -0.22 8.30
C LEU A 23 -2.92 -1.15 9.52
N GLN A 24 -2.81 -0.60 10.72
CA GLN A 24 -2.86 -1.40 11.95
C GLN A 24 -4.20 -2.11 12.13
N GLN A 25 -5.24 -1.64 11.46
CA GLN A 25 -6.58 -2.24 11.51
C GLN A 25 -6.80 -3.32 10.45
N VAL A 26 -5.84 -3.49 9.55
CA VAL A 26 -5.94 -4.48 8.47
C VAL A 26 -5.49 -5.84 9.00
N THR A 27 -6.32 -6.87 8.77
CA THR A 27 -6.03 -8.24 9.21
C THR A 27 -6.16 -9.19 8.02
N GLY A 28 -5.47 -10.33 8.11
CA GLY A 28 -5.60 -11.40 7.13
C GLY A 28 -4.77 -11.23 5.86
N VAL A 29 -4.01 -10.15 5.75
CA VAL A 29 -3.07 -9.93 4.63
C VAL A 29 -1.75 -9.44 5.18
N ASP A 30 -0.67 -9.77 4.52
CA ASP A 30 0.65 -9.29 4.89
C ASP A 30 0.85 -7.88 4.35
N ILE A 31 1.52 -7.03 5.13
CA ILE A 31 1.85 -5.67 4.70
C ILE A 31 3.36 -5.52 4.72
N ILE A 32 3.92 -5.19 3.57
CA ILE A 32 5.36 -4.98 3.40
C ILE A 32 5.58 -3.49 3.17
N LYS A 33 6.38 -2.85 4.02
CA LYS A 33 6.61 -1.42 3.94
C LYS A 33 7.98 -1.12 3.32
N TYR A 34 7.99 -0.18 2.40
CA TYR A 34 9.20 0.30 1.74
C TYR A 34 9.33 1.81 1.95
N ASP A 35 10.51 2.23 2.36
CA ASP A 35 10.89 3.64 2.37
C ASP A 35 11.46 3.98 1.00
N ILE A 36 10.87 4.96 0.30
CA ILE A 36 11.29 5.30 -1.05
C ILE A 36 12.70 5.90 -1.10
N ASP A 37 13.14 6.52 -0.01
CA ASP A 37 14.49 7.09 0.06
C ASP A 37 15.56 6.00 0.14
N GLU A 38 15.20 4.83 0.67
CA GLU A 38 16.09 3.67 0.75
C GLU A 38 15.90 2.69 -0.41
N ASN A 39 14.85 2.87 -1.21
CA ASN A 39 14.48 1.94 -2.28
C ASN A 39 14.11 2.71 -3.56
N GLU A 40 14.99 3.64 -3.97
CA GLU A 40 14.70 4.53 -5.10
C GLU A 40 14.49 3.77 -6.40
N ASP A 41 15.30 2.75 -6.66
CA ASP A 41 15.18 1.96 -7.89
C ASP A 41 13.86 1.19 -7.93
N LEU A 42 13.48 0.60 -6.80
CA LEU A 42 12.21 -0.14 -6.71
C LEU A 42 11.03 0.80 -6.88
N ALA A 43 11.07 1.96 -6.23
CA ALA A 43 10.00 2.96 -6.34
C ALA A 43 9.85 3.43 -7.79
N SER A 44 10.95 3.67 -8.47
CA SER A 44 10.94 4.07 -9.88
C SER A 44 10.36 2.96 -10.76
N GLU A 45 10.79 1.72 -10.54
CA GLU A 45 10.31 0.56 -11.28
C GLU A 45 8.79 0.39 -11.13
N LYS A 46 8.28 0.63 -9.93
CA LYS A 46 6.83 0.52 -9.66
C LYS A 46 6.06 1.76 -10.05
N GLY A 47 6.71 2.79 -10.54
CA GLY A 47 6.05 4.02 -10.96
C GLY A 47 5.50 4.85 -9.82
N ILE A 48 6.15 4.80 -8.66
CA ILE A 48 5.72 5.56 -7.48
C ILE A 48 6.10 7.03 -7.67
N ARG A 49 5.11 7.90 -7.71
CA ARG A 49 5.33 9.36 -7.89
C ARG A 49 4.83 10.17 -6.71
N ASN A 50 3.70 9.77 -6.13
CA ASN A 50 3.12 10.43 -4.97
C ASN A 50 3.02 9.40 -3.86
N ILE A 51 3.32 9.78 -2.65
CA ILE A 51 3.25 8.89 -1.49
C ILE A 51 2.21 9.37 -0.50
N PRO A 52 1.60 8.47 0.27
CA PRO A 52 1.81 7.02 0.25
C PRO A 52 1.10 6.33 -0.92
N VAL A 53 1.63 5.18 -1.33
CA VAL A 53 0.98 4.32 -2.31
C VAL A 53 0.85 2.93 -1.70
N LEU A 54 -0.34 2.33 -1.87
CA LEU A 54 -0.55 0.91 -1.57
C LEU A 54 -0.73 0.18 -2.88
N ILE A 55 0.02 -0.90 -3.06
CA ILE A 55 -0.15 -1.80 -4.20
C ILE A 55 -0.64 -3.13 -3.66
N TYR A 56 -1.77 -3.60 -4.21
CA TYR A 56 -2.44 -4.81 -3.75
C TYR A 56 -2.12 -5.96 -4.70
N TYR A 57 -1.64 -7.07 -4.15
CA TYR A 57 -1.21 -8.24 -4.93
C TYR A 57 -2.07 -9.45 -4.59
N ASP A 58 -2.33 -10.27 -5.62
CA ASP A 58 -3.03 -11.52 -5.45
C ASP A 58 -2.07 -12.68 -5.12
N GLU A 59 -2.59 -13.89 -5.03
CA GLU A 59 -1.82 -15.09 -4.71
C GLU A 59 -0.83 -15.48 -5.81
N ASN A 60 -0.96 -14.88 -6.99
CA ASN A 60 -0.03 -15.09 -8.11
C ASN A 60 1.06 -14.02 -8.16
N ASN A 61 1.13 -13.15 -7.14
CA ASN A 61 2.07 -12.04 -7.07
C ASN A 61 1.85 -11.01 -8.17
N GLU A 62 0.61 -10.88 -8.64
CA GLU A 62 0.25 -9.90 -9.65
C GLU A 62 -0.44 -8.71 -8.99
N GLU A 63 -0.08 -7.51 -9.42
CA GLU A 63 -0.75 -6.28 -8.97
C GLU A 63 -2.17 -6.27 -9.51
N VAL A 64 -3.16 -6.20 -8.61
CA VAL A 64 -4.57 -6.16 -9.01
C VAL A 64 -5.23 -4.82 -8.71
N ASN A 65 -4.62 -4.00 -7.86
CA ASN A 65 -5.13 -2.68 -7.58
C ASN A 65 -4.03 -1.82 -6.95
N ARG A 66 -4.30 -0.53 -6.85
CA ARG A 66 -3.36 0.43 -6.27
C ARG A 66 -4.16 1.63 -5.75
N THR A 67 -3.77 2.15 -4.58
CA THR A 67 -4.36 3.37 -4.04
C THR A 67 -3.26 4.37 -3.74
N VAL A 68 -3.59 5.67 -3.85
CA VAL A 68 -2.66 6.78 -3.59
C VAL A 68 -3.25 7.64 -2.49
N GLY A 69 -2.41 8.00 -1.53
CA GLY A 69 -2.81 8.86 -0.42
C GLY A 69 -3.26 8.07 0.80
N ALA A 70 -3.62 8.80 1.86
CA ALA A 70 -4.07 8.22 3.11
C ALA A 70 -5.56 7.84 3.01
N VAL A 71 -5.83 6.80 2.24
CA VAL A 71 -7.20 6.34 2.03
C VAL A 71 -7.81 5.77 3.31
N PRO A 72 -9.14 5.84 3.48
CA PRO A 72 -9.79 5.30 4.67
C PRO A 72 -9.78 3.77 4.68
N ILE A 73 -9.95 3.20 5.87
CA ILE A 73 -9.96 1.75 6.06
C ILE A 73 -11.03 1.06 5.21
N THR A 74 -12.16 1.73 4.98
CA THR A 74 -13.24 1.17 4.15
C THR A 74 -12.79 0.92 2.73
N THR A 75 -12.01 1.83 2.15
CA THR A 75 -11.45 1.65 0.80
C THR A 75 -10.55 0.42 0.76
N ILE A 76 -9.66 0.30 1.72
CA ILE A 76 -8.72 -0.83 1.80
C ILE A 76 -9.47 -2.15 1.96
N ASN A 77 -10.43 -2.20 2.88
CA ASN A 77 -11.22 -3.41 3.11
C ASN A 77 -12.05 -3.80 1.90
N ASN A 78 -12.61 -2.83 1.18
CA ASN A 78 -13.36 -3.11 -0.04
C ASN A 78 -12.49 -3.77 -1.10
N ILE A 79 -11.27 -3.28 -1.27
CA ILE A 79 -10.32 -3.87 -2.23
C ILE A 79 -9.93 -5.29 -1.79
N ILE A 80 -9.62 -5.47 -0.50
CA ILE A 80 -9.26 -6.79 0.04
C ILE A 80 -10.40 -7.78 -0.18
N ASN A 81 -11.64 -7.33 0.00
CA ASN A 81 -12.83 -8.19 -0.11
C ASN A 81 -13.35 -8.32 -1.54
N GLY A 82 -12.68 -7.70 -2.51
CA GLY A 82 -13.07 -7.81 -3.91
C GLY A 82 -14.36 -7.06 -4.26
N ILE A 83 -14.70 -6.02 -3.52
CA ILE A 83 -15.94 -5.26 -3.75
C ILE A 83 -15.74 -4.17 -4.82
N LEU A 84 -14.52 -3.74 -5.03
CA LEU A 84 -14.21 -2.70 -6.03
C LEU A 84 -13.57 -3.26 -7.28
#